data_59adf352ca5259b5699348c37d49e824
#
_entry.id   59adf352ca5259b5699348c37d49e824
#
_cell.length_a   1.000
_cell.length_b   1.000
_cell.length_c   1.000
_cell.angle_alpha   90.00
_cell.angle_beta   90.00
_cell.angle_gamma   90.00
#
_symmetry.space_group_name_H-M   'P 1'
#
loop_
_entity.id
_entity.type
_entity.pdbx_description
1 polymer ?
#
loop_
_entity_poly.entity_id
_entity_poly.type
_entity_poly.pdbx_seq_one_letter_code
_entity_poly.pdbx_strand_id
1 'polypeptide(L)'
;MLNIVVCVKAVPDPKEACNIKIDPDTKTLLRCDVPLVVNPLDKNAMEAALQLKEQFDAHITVLSMGPPEAGNIVKECLALGADHGILLSDPAFGGADAFATAFTLAKGIEKIGTYDVIICGKIGRAHV
;
A
#
# COMPACT_ATOMS: atom_id res chain seq x y z
N MET A 1 15.12 -18.78 -5.18
CA MET A 1 13.80 -18.18 -4.96
C MET A 1 13.89 -16.67 -5.16
N LEU A 2 12.97 -16.12 -5.94
CA LEU A 2 12.90 -14.68 -6.17
C LEU A 2 12.10 -14.03 -5.03
N ASN A 3 12.66 -13.01 -4.39
CA ASN A 3 11.98 -12.29 -3.32
C ASN A 3 11.45 -10.96 -3.86
N ILE A 4 10.12 -10.81 -3.85
CA ILE A 4 9.44 -9.65 -4.42
C ILE A 4 8.77 -8.87 -3.30
N VAL A 5 8.97 -7.56 -3.28
CA VAL A 5 8.26 -6.65 -2.39
C VAL A 5 7.31 -5.80 -3.23
N VAL A 6 6.03 -5.82 -2.89
CA VAL A 6 5.02 -5.01 -3.57
C VAL A 6 4.53 -3.95 -2.60
N CYS A 7 4.67 -2.69 -2.98
CA CYS A 7 4.15 -1.59 -2.18
C CYS A 7 2.74 -1.26 -2.63
N VAL A 8 1.80 -1.32 -1.70
CA VAL A 8 0.39 -1.02 -1.97
C VAL A 8 -0.11 0.06 -1.05
N LYS A 9 -1.11 0.79 -1.48
CA LYS A 9 -1.70 1.86 -0.70
C LYS A 9 -3.20 1.64 -0.54
N ALA A 10 -3.70 1.85 0.67
CA ALA A 10 -5.11 1.91 0.93
C ALA A 10 -5.64 3.28 0.53
N VAL A 11 -6.70 3.31 -0.26
CA VAL A 11 -7.35 4.55 -0.67
C VAL A 11 -8.84 4.42 -0.41
N PRO A 12 -9.55 5.54 -0.24
CA PRO A 12 -11.00 5.49 -0.12
C PRO A 12 -11.63 4.85 -1.36
N ASP A 13 -12.67 4.05 -1.16
CA ASP A 13 -13.36 3.41 -2.27
C ASP A 13 -13.93 4.49 -3.21
N PRO A 14 -13.58 4.48 -4.49
CA PRO A 14 -14.12 5.47 -5.44
C PRO A 14 -15.64 5.47 -5.54
N LYS A 15 -16.28 4.33 -5.29
CA LYS A 15 -17.73 4.22 -5.29
C LYS A 15 -18.37 5.00 -4.15
N GLU A 16 -17.62 5.21 -3.06
CA GLU A 16 -18.05 5.93 -1.88
C GLU A 16 -17.41 7.32 -1.77
N ALA A 17 -16.69 7.76 -2.81
CA ALA A 17 -15.95 9.02 -2.78
C ALA A 17 -16.85 10.23 -2.52
N CYS A 18 -18.10 10.18 -2.96
CA CYS A 18 -19.06 11.26 -2.72
C CYS A 18 -19.42 11.43 -1.24
N ASN A 19 -19.12 10.44 -0.40
CA ASN A 19 -19.39 10.49 1.03
C ASN A 19 -18.22 11.04 1.84
N ILE A 20 -17.13 11.38 1.18
CA ILE A 20 -15.96 11.95 1.84
C ILE A 20 -16.31 13.37 2.29
N LYS A 21 -16.15 13.64 3.58
CA LYS A 21 -16.42 14.94 4.16
C LYS A 21 -15.12 15.59 4.62
N ILE A 22 -15.11 16.92 4.59
CA ILE A 22 -14.00 17.70 5.10
C ILE A 22 -14.42 18.28 6.45
N ASP A 23 -13.56 18.08 7.47
CA ASP A 23 -13.78 18.69 8.77
C ASP A 23 -13.60 20.21 8.64
N PRO A 24 -14.64 21.01 8.91
CA PRO A 24 -14.55 22.47 8.74
C PRO A 24 -13.57 23.14 9.71
N ASP A 25 -13.30 22.51 10.86
CA ASP A 25 -12.41 23.08 11.86
C ASP A 25 -10.93 22.82 11.54
N THR A 26 -10.60 21.59 11.16
CA THR A 26 -9.22 21.19 10.88
C THR A 26 -8.89 21.17 9.39
N LYS A 27 -9.91 21.28 8.55
CA LYS A 27 -9.79 21.19 7.08
C LYS A 27 -9.14 19.89 6.62
N THR A 28 -9.28 18.82 7.40
CA THR A 28 -8.81 17.50 7.05
C THR A 28 -9.96 16.62 6.57
N LEU A 29 -9.62 15.60 5.76
CA LEU A 29 -10.62 14.67 5.29
C LEU A 29 -11.10 13.75 6.40
N LEU A 30 -12.41 13.66 6.58
CA LEU A 30 -13.02 12.68 7.46
C LEU A 30 -13.17 11.38 6.69
N ARG A 31 -12.35 10.39 7.03
CA ARG A 31 -12.29 9.10 6.30
C ARG A 31 -12.97 7.95 7.03
N CYS A 32 -13.50 8.21 8.21
CA CYS A 32 -14.01 7.14 9.09
C CYS A 32 -15.21 6.38 8.51
N ASP A 33 -15.98 7.00 7.63
CA ASP A 33 -17.19 6.40 7.07
C ASP A 33 -16.98 5.81 5.66
N VAL A 34 -15.75 5.88 5.13
CA VAL A 34 -15.47 5.42 3.77
C VAL A 34 -14.59 4.18 3.84
N PRO A 35 -15.03 3.04 3.25
CA PRO A 35 -14.20 1.85 3.22
C PRO A 35 -12.90 2.10 2.46
N LEU A 36 -11.83 1.49 2.92
CA LEU A 36 -10.55 1.53 2.23
C LEU A 36 -10.42 0.32 1.31
N VAL A 37 -9.91 0.58 0.12
CA VAL A 37 -9.62 -0.46 -0.87
C VAL A 37 -8.20 -0.31 -1.37
N VAL A 38 -7.70 -1.36 -2.03
CA VAL A 38 -6.39 -1.29 -2.68
C VAL A 38 -6.45 -0.29 -3.83
N ASN A 39 -5.47 0.61 -3.90
CA ASN A 39 -5.36 1.52 -5.04
C ASN A 39 -5.35 0.71 -6.33
N PRO A 40 -6.20 1.05 -7.33
CA PRO A 40 -6.26 0.29 -8.58
C PRO A 40 -4.91 0.14 -9.29
N LEU A 41 -4.05 1.16 -9.23
CA LEU A 41 -2.71 1.07 -9.82
C LEU A 41 -1.85 0.05 -9.08
N ASP A 42 -2.03 -0.09 -7.79
CA ASP A 42 -1.29 -1.06 -6.99
C ASP A 42 -1.81 -2.48 -7.22
N LYS A 43 -3.07 -2.64 -7.63
CA LYS A 43 -3.58 -3.94 -8.06
C LYS A 43 -2.85 -4.43 -9.31
N ASN A 44 -2.50 -3.52 -10.21
CA ASN A 44 -1.69 -3.86 -11.37
C ASN A 44 -0.29 -4.32 -10.96
N ALA A 45 0.31 -3.66 -9.97
CA ALA A 45 1.59 -4.08 -9.42
C ALA A 45 1.51 -5.47 -8.80
N MET A 46 0.44 -5.73 -8.06
CA MET A 46 0.21 -7.03 -7.44
C MET A 46 0.05 -8.12 -8.51
N GLU A 47 -0.69 -7.83 -9.57
CA GLU A 47 -0.86 -8.77 -10.69
C GLU A 47 0.46 -9.08 -11.36
N ALA A 48 1.31 -8.07 -11.57
CA ALA A 48 2.64 -8.28 -12.13
C ALA A 48 3.47 -9.21 -11.24
N ALA A 49 3.40 -9.03 -9.93
CA ALA A 49 4.11 -9.89 -8.99
C ALA A 49 3.58 -11.33 -9.04
N LEU A 50 2.26 -11.50 -9.15
CA LEU A 50 1.63 -12.82 -9.24
C LEU A 50 2.05 -13.54 -10.53
N GLN A 51 2.14 -12.81 -11.64
CA GLN A 51 2.60 -13.38 -12.90
C GLN A 51 4.06 -13.84 -12.80
N LEU A 52 4.90 -13.08 -12.12
CA LEU A 52 6.28 -13.50 -11.87
C LEU A 52 6.31 -14.75 -10.99
N LYS A 53 5.44 -14.83 -10.01
CA LYS A 53 5.36 -16.00 -9.13
C LYS A 53 4.93 -17.25 -9.89
N GLU A 54 4.06 -17.12 -10.89
CA GLU A 54 3.65 -18.25 -11.72
C GLU A 54 4.77 -18.77 -12.60
N GLN A 55 5.65 -17.88 -13.07
CA GLN A 55 6.75 -18.25 -13.97
C GLN A 55 8.00 -18.68 -13.22
N PHE A 56 8.21 -18.15 -12.04
CA PHE A 56 9.41 -18.40 -11.25
C PHE A 56 9.00 -18.78 -9.83
N ASP A 57 9.91 -19.46 -9.14
CA ASP A 57 9.71 -19.69 -7.71
C ASP A 57 9.93 -18.36 -6.98
N ALA A 58 8.87 -17.77 -6.49
CA ALA A 58 8.93 -16.43 -5.91
C ALA A 58 8.17 -16.35 -4.59
N HIS A 59 8.66 -15.49 -3.70
CA HIS A 59 8.02 -15.14 -2.44
C HIS A 59 7.60 -13.67 -2.51
N ILE A 60 6.33 -13.40 -2.30
CA ILE A 60 5.78 -12.05 -2.40
C ILE A 60 5.48 -11.51 -1.00
N THR A 61 6.09 -10.39 -0.67
CA THR A 61 5.78 -9.62 0.55
C THR A 61 5.09 -8.33 0.15
N VAL A 62 3.91 -8.09 0.71
CA VAL A 62 3.16 -6.85 0.49
C VAL A 62 3.47 -5.90 1.63
N LEU A 63 3.85 -4.68 1.28
CA LEU A 63 4.16 -3.63 2.24
C LEU A 63 3.21 -2.46 2.04
N SER A 64 2.56 -2.04 3.10
CA SER A 64 1.67 -0.89 3.07
C SER A 64 1.94 0.03 4.25
N MET A 65 1.74 1.32 4.04
CA MET A 65 1.85 2.33 5.08
C MET A 65 0.51 3.03 5.20
N GLY A 66 -0.07 3.03 6.39
CA GLY A 66 -1.38 3.64 6.59
C GLY A 66 -1.93 3.41 7.99
N PRO A 67 -3.18 3.81 8.22
CA PRO A 67 -3.82 3.60 9.51
C PRO A 67 -4.10 2.12 9.75
N PRO A 68 -4.44 1.72 11.00
CA PRO A 68 -4.72 0.32 11.32
C PRO A 68 -5.81 -0.31 10.42
N GLU A 69 -6.76 0.48 9.97
CA GLU A 69 -7.85 0.04 9.08
C GLU A 69 -7.31 -0.48 7.74
N ALA A 70 -6.14 -0.03 7.33
CA ALA A 70 -5.49 -0.48 6.10
C ALA A 70 -5.07 -1.94 6.17
N GLY A 71 -5.11 -2.58 7.34
CA GLY A 71 -4.88 -4.01 7.47
C GLY A 71 -5.80 -4.84 6.58
N ASN A 72 -6.98 -4.33 6.27
CA ASN A 72 -7.93 -5.03 5.39
C ASN A 72 -7.37 -5.19 3.97
N ILE A 73 -6.68 -4.20 3.45
CA ILE A 73 -6.12 -4.29 2.09
C ILE A 73 -4.93 -5.23 2.05
N VAL A 74 -4.16 -5.30 3.13
CA VAL A 74 -3.06 -6.26 3.23
C VAL A 74 -3.63 -7.68 3.22
N LYS A 75 -4.72 -7.93 3.95
CA LYS A 75 -5.40 -9.22 3.94
C LYS A 75 -5.94 -9.57 2.57
N GLU A 76 -6.48 -8.59 1.85
CA GLU A 76 -6.95 -8.78 0.48
C GLU A 76 -5.81 -9.24 -0.43
N CYS A 77 -4.64 -8.61 -0.31
CA CYS A 77 -3.47 -9.01 -1.10
C CYS A 77 -3.00 -10.42 -0.74
N LEU A 78 -3.04 -10.79 0.54
CA LEU A 78 -2.73 -12.15 0.95
C LEU A 78 -3.68 -13.16 0.33
N ALA A 79 -4.97 -12.82 0.27
CA ALA A 79 -5.98 -13.67 -0.37
C ALA A 79 -5.74 -13.81 -1.87
N LEU A 80 -5.16 -12.81 -2.51
CA LEU A 80 -4.84 -12.86 -3.94
C LEU A 80 -3.64 -13.73 -4.26
N GLY A 81 -2.76 -13.98 -3.29
CA GLY A 81 -1.63 -14.87 -3.50
C GLY A 81 -0.30 -14.39 -2.92
N ALA A 82 -0.29 -13.28 -2.19
CA ALA A 82 0.91 -12.85 -1.48
C ALA A 82 1.22 -13.83 -0.34
N ASP A 83 2.50 -13.99 -0.06
CA ASP A 83 2.94 -14.94 0.97
C ASP A 83 3.05 -14.29 2.34
N HIS A 84 3.31 -12.99 2.38
CA HIS A 84 3.51 -12.25 3.62
C HIS A 84 3.01 -10.83 3.47
N GLY A 85 2.50 -10.25 4.54
CA GLY A 85 2.00 -8.88 4.52
C GLY A 85 2.49 -8.10 5.72
N ILE A 86 2.88 -6.84 5.48
CA ILE A 86 3.37 -5.93 6.52
C ILE A 86 2.62 -4.61 6.40
N LEU A 87 2.11 -4.13 7.53
CA LEU A 87 1.50 -2.81 7.61
C LEU A 87 2.35 -1.94 8.52
N LEU A 88 2.83 -0.82 7.96
CA LEU A 88 3.50 0.21 8.74
C LEU A 88 2.44 1.22 9.19
N SER A 89 2.16 1.27 10.47
CA SER A 89 1.11 2.11 11.01
C SER A 89 1.60 2.89 12.23
N ASP A 90 1.47 4.21 12.16
CA ASP A 90 1.80 5.11 13.24
C ASP A 90 1.04 6.42 13.02
N PRO A 91 0.40 7.00 14.04
CA PRO A 91 -0.28 8.28 13.89
C PRO A 91 0.60 9.39 13.31
N ALA A 92 1.93 9.31 13.54
CA ALA A 92 2.88 10.27 13.00
C ALA A 92 2.98 10.23 11.47
N PHE A 93 2.50 9.17 10.82
CA PHE A 93 2.52 9.07 9.36
C PHE A 93 1.41 9.89 8.71
N GLY A 94 0.42 10.32 9.46
CA GLY A 94 -0.65 11.14 8.93
C GLY A 94 -0.10 12.43 8.32
N GLY A 95 -0.49 12.72 7.08
CA GLY A 95 -0.04 13.91 6.38
C GLY A 95 1.38 13.85 5.84
N ALA A 96 2.02 12.68 5.87
CA ALA A 96 3.37 12.52 5.33
C ALA A 96 3.40 12.87 3.83
N ASP A 97 4.42 13.61 3.42
CA ASP A 97 4.63 13.91 2.01
C ASP A 97 5.28 12.72 1.29
N ALA A 98 5.51 12.87 -0.02
CA ALA A 98 6.07 11.79 -0.83
C ALA A 98 7.47 11.37 -0.36
N PHE A 99 8.29 12.33 0.07
CA PHE A 99 9.63 12.03 0.56
C PHE A 99 9.57 11.23 1.87
N ALA A 100 8.77 11.69 2.83
CA ALA A 100 8.63 11.00 4.11
C ALA A 100 8.05 9.59 3.93
N THR A 101 7.08 9.44 3.04
CA THR A 101 6.51 8.15 2.71
C THR A 101 7.55 7.20 2.11
N ALA A 102 8.31 7.69 1.13
CA ALA A 102 9.36 6.90 0.49
C ALA A 102 10.43 6.48 1.49
N PHE A 103 10.83 7.40 2.37
CA PHE A 103 11.82 7.11 3.40
C PHE A 103 11.34 6.02 4.35
N THR A 104 10.08 6.11 4.79
CA THR A 104 9.48 5.12 5.70
C THR A 104 9.38 3.75 5.05
N LEU A 105 8.95 3.71 3.79
CA LEU A 105 8.86 2.46 3.03
C LEU A 105 10.24 1.85 2.83
N ALA A 106 11.25 2.68 2.53
CA ALA A 106 12.62 2.19 2.37
C ALA A 106 13.13 1.55 3.65
N LYS A 107 12.84 2.14 4.80
CA LYS A 107 13.22 1.56 6.09
C LYS A 107 12.49 0.25 6.36
N GLY A 108 11.22 0.16 5.98
CA GLY A 108 10.46 -1.08 6.07
C GLY A 108 11.07 -2.18 5.22
N ILE A 109 11.49 -1.85 4.01
CA ILE A 109 12.13 -2.81 3.10
C ILE A 109 13.48 -3.26 3.66
N GLU A 110 14.26 -2.36 4.23
CA GLU A 110 15.53 -2.74 4.89
C GLU A 110 15.30 -3.75 6.01
N LYS A 111 14.22 -3.62 6.77
CA LYS A 111 13.87 -4.56 7.83
C LYS A 111 13.46 -5.93 7.30
N ILE A 112 12.85 -5.99 6.14
CA ILE A 112 12.54 -7.26 5.48
C ILE A 112 13.84 -8.01 5.17
N GLY A 113 14.87 -7.28 4.79
CA GLY A 113 16.23 -7.79 4.66
C GLY A 113 16.52 -8.51 3.36
N THR A 114 15.60 -9.28 2.84
CA THR A 114 15.79 -10.05 1.61
C THR A 114 14.80 -9.61 0.54
N TYR A 115 15.32 -9.03 -0.53
CA TYR A 115 14.50 -8.63 -1.67
C TYR A 115 15.34 -8.59 -2.93
N ASP A 116 14.74 -9.01 -4.04
CA ASP A 116 15.38 -8.98 -5.35
C ASP A 116 14.69 -7.96 -6.26
N VAL A 117 13.39 -7.80 -6.10
CA VAL A 117 12.57 -6.91 -6.92
C VAL A 117 11.60 -6.15 -6.03
N ILE A 118 11.45 -4.86 -6.30
CA ILE A 118 10.46 -4.01 -5.64
C ILE A 118 9.52 -3.51 -6.74
N ILE A 119 8.21 -3.73 -6.56
CA ILE A 119 7.21 -3.32 -7.54
C ILE A 119 6.27 -2.30 -6.90
N CYS A 120 6.10 -1.17 -7.57
CA CYS A 120 5.19 -0.12 -7.15
C CYS A 120 4.21 0.18 -8.27
N GLY A 121 2.96 0.47 -7.92
CA GLY A 121 1.93 0.72 -8.92
C GLY A 121 2.01 2.08 -9.54
N LYS A 122 2.52 3.07 -8.81
CA LYS A 122 2.62 4.44 -9.32
C LYS A 122 3.98 5.01 -9.00
N ILE A 123 4.64 5.53 -10.02
CA ILE A 123 5.94 6.18 -9.91
C ILE A 123 5.81 7.61 -10.41
N GLY A 124 6.64 8.50 -9.87
CA GLY A 124 6.70 9.86 -10.38
C GLY A 124 5.54 10.74 -9.98
N ARG A 125 5.03 10.55 -8.81
CA ARG A 125 4.02 11.44 -8.25
C ARG A 125 4.67 12.76 -7.88
N ALA A 126 4.99 13.54 -8.91
CA ALA A 126 5.73 14.77 -8.74
C ALA A 126 4.90 15.87 -8.08
N HIS A 127 3.60 15.75 -8.18
CA HIS A 127 2.68 16.74 -7.62
C HIS A 127 1.32 16.12 -7.51
N VAL A 128 0.50 16.76 -6.81
CA VAL A 128 -0.86 16.30 -6.59
C VAL A 128 -1.82 17.41 -6.87
#